data_82dad178009ad737c14b9d8ebc5c40e4
#
_entry.id   82dad178009ad737c14b9d8ebc5c40e4
#
_cell.length_a   1.000
_cell.length_b   1.000
_cell.length_c   1.000
_cell.angle_alpha   90.00
_cell.angle_beta   90.00
_cell.angle_gamma   90.00
#
_symmetry.space_group_name_H-M   'P 1'
#
loop_
_entity.id
_entity.type
_entity.pdbx_description
1 polymer ?
#
loop_
_entity_poly.entity_id
_entity_poly.type
_entity_poly.pdbx_seq_one_letter_code
_entity_poly.pdbx_strand_id
1 'polypeptide(L)'
;MNCFGGAGGQHACLVADALGMQSVFIHPFAGVLSAFGMGLADVRAMRENQFGQGIEQIEAAREVLAELCQAAMAEVKGQGISDSKISTVKIAHIRPAGAQQTLEVPFGNQADMTKAFEAAHEQRFGFVPQSADLIIEILSAEAIGETGETVKLDPDNSATTATRTTQMWSGNVQHDAPVVDRTQMRK
;
A
#
# COMPACT_ATOMS: atom_id res chain seq x y z
N MET A 1 4.06 -3.98 -18.04
CA MET A 1 3.50 -2.66 -17.66
C MET A 1 2.04 -2.84 -17.24
N ASN A 2 1.60 -2.16 -16.19
CA ASN A 2 0.18 -2.14 -15.82
C ASN A 2 -0.45 -0.85 -16.37
N CYS A 3 -1.57 -0.98 -17.11
CA CYS A 3 -2.23 0.11 -17.79
C CYS A 3 -3.64 0.32 -17.19
N PHE A 4 -3.94 1.53 -16.74
CA PHE A 4 -5.26 1.90 -16.21
C PHE A 4 -5.61 3.36 -16.56
N GLY A 5 -6.87 3.73 -16.32
CA GLY A 5 -7.43 5.02 -16.74
C GLY A 5 -8.13 4.94 -18.09
N GLY A 6 -9.05 5.88 -18.36
CA GLY A 6 -9.91 5.85 -19.54
C GLY A 6 -9.16 5.95 -20.87
N ALA A 7 -8.04 6.67 -20.91
CA ALA A 7 -7.23 6.86 -22.12
C ALA A 7 -5.95 6.00 -22.15
N GLY A 8 -5.63 5.29 -21.07
CA GLY A 8 -4.37 4.56 -20.94
C GLY A 8 -4.11 3.57 -22.06
N GLY A 9 -5.14 2.81 -22.47
CA GLY A 9 -5.02 1.82 -23.54
C GLY A 9 -4.60 2.37 -24.90
N GLN A 10 -4.82 3.65 -25.17
CA GLN A 10 -4.43 4.27 -26.45
C GLN A 10 -2.91 4.43 -26.58
N HIS A 11 -2.18 4.56 -25.45
CA HIS A 11 -0.75 4.85 -25.42
C HIS A 11 0.09 3.70 -24.87
N ALA A 12 -0.56 2.71 -24.26
CA ALA A 12 0.11 1.66 -23.48
C ALA A 12 1.15 0.89 -24.29
N CYS A 13 0.84 0.50 -25.52
CA CYS A 13 1.77 -0.25 -26.36
C CYS A 13 3.00 0.58 -26.77
N LEU A 14 2.80 1.85 -27.17
CA LEU A 14 3.91 2.74 -27.55
C LEU A 14 4.84 3.02 -26.36
N VAL A 15 4.28 3.18 -25.16
CA VAL A 15 5.08 3.34 -23.94
C VAL A 15 5.84 2.05 -23.60
N ALA A 16 5.19 0.90 -23.71
CA ALA A 16 5.82 -0.39 -23.45
C ALA A 16 6.98 -0.63 -24.43
N ASP A 17 6.80 -0.34 -25.70
CA ASP A 17 7.84 -0.47 -26.73
C ASP A 17 9.03 0.45 -26.42
N ALA A 18 8.77 1.72 -26.08
CA ALA A 18 9.82 2.68 -25.75
C ALA A 18 10.62 2.28 -24.49
N LEU A 19 10.00 1.54 -23.58
CA LEU A 19 10.62 1.04 -22.33
C LEU A 19 11.15 -0.40 -22.47
N GLY A 20 11.05 -1.04 -23.63
CA GLY A 20 11.45 -2.43 -23.84
C GLY A 20 10.63 -3.46 -23.05
N MET A 21 9.38 -3.14 -22.71
CA MET A 21 8.48 -4.03 -21.99
C MET A 21 7.72 -4.94 -22.94
N GLN A 22 7.73 -6.24 -22.67
CA GLN A 22 7.12 -7.25 -23.54
C GLN A 22 5.63 -7.49 -23.25
N SER A 23 5.11 -7.02 -22.13
CA SER A 23 3.73 -7.29 -21.72
C SER A 23 3.06 -6.04 -21.17
N VAL A 24 1.80 -5.84 -21.56
CA VAL A 24 0.91 -4.81 -21.01
C VAL A 24 -0.29 -5.52 -20.39
N PHE A 25 -0.47 -5.33 -19.09
CA PHE A 25 -1.65 -5.82 -18.37
C PHE A 25 -2.71 -4.72 -18.32
N ILE A 26 -3.92 -5.03 -18.78
CA ILE A 26 -5.08 -4.14 -18.74
C ILE A 26 -6.17 -4.84 -17.93
N HIS A 27 -6.41 -4.34 -16.73
CA HIS A 27 -7.44 -4.90 -15.86
C HIS A 27 -8.84 -4.75 -16.46
N PRO A 28 -9.80 -5.70 -16.26
CA PRO A 28 -11.17 -5.56 -16.76
C PRO A 28 -11.85 -4.25 -16.36
N PHE A 29 -11.53 -3.71 -15.19
CA PHE A 29 -12.00 -2.43 -14.68
C PHE A 29 -11.00 -1.28 -14.87
N ALA A 30 -10.09 -1.37 -15.83
CA ALA A 30 -9.03 -0.37 -16.04
C ALA A 30 -9.54 1.08 -16.08
N GLY A 31 -10.72 1.32 -16.64
CA GLY A 31 -11.33 2.66 -16.71
C GLY A 31 -11.82 3.22 -15.35
N VAL A 32 -12.06 2.36 -14.38
CA VAL A 32 -12.57 2.70 -13.03
C VAL A 32 -11.75 2.04 -11.93
N LEU A 33 -10.50 1.71 -12.20
CA LEU A 33 -9.66 0.92 -11.29
C LEU A 33 -9.46 1.58 -9.93
N SER A 34 -9.39 2.92 -9.89
CA SER A 34 -9.30 3.66 -8.63
C SER A 34 -10.56 3.49 -7.77
N ALA A 35 -11.74 3.62 -8.36
CA ALA A 35 -13.01 3.41 -7.65
C ALA A 35 -13.16 1.95 -7.21
N PHE A 36 -12.75 0.99 -8.05
CA PHE A 36 -12.72 -0.43 -7.72
C PHE A 36 -11.77 -0.70 -6.54
N GLY A 37 -10.55 -0.12 -6.57
CA GLY A 37 -9.59 -0.25 -5.48
C GLY A 37 -10.07 0.38 -4.16
N MET A 38 -10.76 1.54 -4.22
CA MET A 38 -11.38 2.14 -3.03
C MET A 38 -12.48 1.25 -2.43
N GLY A 39 -13.25 0.56 -3.27
CA GLY A 39 -14.27 -0.38 -2.81
C GLY A 39 -13.71 -1.65 -2.14
N LEU A 40 -12.45 -1.99 -2.45
CA LEU A 40 -11.74 -3.14 -1.86
C LEU A 40 -10.81 -2.75 -0.71
N ALA A 41 -10.57 -1.46 -0.51
CA ALA A 41 -9.65 -0.99 0.52
C ALA A 41 -10.22 -1.25 1.92
N ASP A 42 -9.34 -1.61 2.83
CA ASP A 42 -9.68 -1.70 4.24
C ASP A 42 -10.03 -0.32 4.81
N VAL A 43 -10.90 -0.32 5.79
CA VAL A 43 -11.18 0.88 6.60
C VAL A 43 -10.02 1.06 7.57
N ARG A 44 -9.38 2.23 7.54
CA ARG A 44 -8.21 2.51 8.37
C ARG A 44 -8.41 3.78 9.19
N ALA A 45 -7.95 3.74 10.43
CA ALA A 45 -7.87 4.91 11.29
C ALA A 45 -6.51 4.93 11.98
N MET A 46 -5.81 6.07 11.90
CA MET A 46 -4.52 6.28 12.53
C MET A 46 -4.63 7.30 13.65
N ARG A 47 -3.91 7.09 14.73
CA ARG A 47 -3.75 8.01 15.86
C ARG A 47 -2.29 8.11 16.24
N GLU A 48 -1.85 9.33 16.51
CA GLU A 48 -0.47 9.62 16.89
C GLU A 48 -0.43 10.50 18.13
N ASN A 49 0.64 10.34 18.89
CA ASN A 49 0.95 11.18 20.05
C ASN A 49 2.44 11.45 20.11
N GLN A 50 2.80 12.71 20.34
CA GLN A 50 4.18 13.07 20.62
C GLN A 50 4.57 12.55 22.01
N PHE A 51 5.62 11.73 22.09
CA PHE A 51 6.06 11.11 23.33
C PHE A 51 7.34 11.75 23.88
N GLY A 52 8.37 11.90 23.05
CA GLY A 52 9.59 12.67 23.35
C GLY A 52 10.43 12.11 24.49
N GLN A 53 10.36 10.81 24.79
CA GLN A 53 11.09 10.18 25.91
C GLN A 53 12.04 9.09 25.44
N GLY A 54 12.99 8.73 26.31
CA GLY A 54 13.96 7.67 26.03
C GLY A 54 13.31 6.31 25.80
N ILE A 55 13.97 5.49 24.99
CA ILE A 55 13.50 4.15 24.60
C ILE A 55 13.30 3.21 25.81
N GLU A 56 13.91 3.50 26.94
CA GLU A 56 13.75 2.75 28.20
C GLU A 56 12.38 2.96 28.87
N GLN A 57 11.63 4.01 28.47
CA GLN A 57 10.30 4.35 29.02
C GLN A 57 9.18 3.50 28.37
N ILE A 58 9.42 2.20 28.22
CA ILE A 58 8.54 1.26 27.51
C ILE A 58 7.14 1.19 28.12
N GLU A 59 7.03 1.16 29.44
CA GLU A 59 5.71 1.01 30.10
C GLU A 59 4.84 2.25 29.88
N ALA A 60 5.43 3.45 30.01
CA ALA A 60 4.72 4.69 29.71
C ALA A 60 4.31 4.75 28.20
N ALA A 61 5.19 4.33 27.30
CA ALA A 61 4.89 4.26 25.87
C ALA A 61 3.75 3.25 25.58
N ARG A 62 3.71 2.14 26.31
CA ARG A 62 2.66 1.12 26.19
C ARG A 62 1.29 1.63 26.62
N GLU A 63 1.23 2.42 27.69
CA GLU A 63 -0.01 3.05 28.16
C GLU A 63 -0.56 4.03 27.10
N VAL A 64 0.29 4.91 26.58
CA VAL A 64 -0.09 5.85 25.50
C VAL A 64 -0.59 5.10 24.27
N LEU A 65 0.12 4.05 23.84
CA LEU A 65 -0.31 3.25 22.69
C LEU A 65 -1.62 2.51 22.94
N ALA A 66 -1.92 2.10 24.15
CA ALA A 66 -3.20 1.47 24.48
C ALA A 66 -4.38 2.44 24.25
N GLU A 67 -4.23 3.70 24.67
CA GLU A 67 -5.22 4.76 24.43
C GLU A 67 -5.38 5.06 22.94
N LEU A 68 -4.27 5.19 22.21
CA LEU A 68 -4.28 5.43 20.77
C LEU A 68 -4.96 4.29 20.02
N CYS A 69 -4.67 3.03 20.36
CA CYS A 69 -5.32 1.85 19.79
C CYS A 69 -6.83 1.87 20.04
N GLN A 70 -7.26 2.16 21.27
CA GLN A 70 -8.69 2.22 21.61
C GLN A 70 -9.41 3.29 20.78
N ALA A 71 -8.82 4.47 20.64
CA ALA A 71 -9.39 5.56 19.85
C ALA A 71 -9.46 5.20 18.35
N ALA A 72 -8.40 4.61 17.79
CA ALA A 72 -8.38 4.18 16.39
C ALA A 72 -9.40 3.06 16.12
N MET A 73 -9.48 2.06 17.01
CA MET A 73 -10.46 0.98 16.90
C MET A 73 -11.90 1.47 17.01
N ALA A 74 -12.17 2.43 17.90
CA ALA A 74 -13.50 3.00 18.06
C ALA A 74 -13.99 3.68 16.77
N GLU A 75 -13.10 4.36 16.04
CA GLU A 75 -13.42 4.98 14.77
C GLU A 75 -13.73 3.94 13.68
N VAL A 76 -12.92 2.89 13.54
CA VAL A 76 -13.15 1.80 12.58
C VAL A 76 -14.46 1.07 12.90
N LYS A 77 -14.77 0.82 14.17
CA LYS A 77 -16.06 0.26 14.62
C LYS A 77 -17.21 1.17 14.27
N GLY A 78 -17.07 2.48 14.45
CA GLY A 78 -18.07 3.48 14.08
C GLY A 78 -18.44 3.47 12.60
N GLN A 79 -17.57 2.92 11.74
CA GLN A 79 -17.83 2.72 10.30
C GLN A 79 -18.45 1.35 9.98
N GLY A 80 -18.89 0.59 11.00
CA GLY A 80 -19.64 -0.65 10.82
C GLY A 80 -18.79 -1.92 10.72
N ILE A 81 -17.48 -1.86 10.99
CA ILE A 81 -16.61 -3.04 11.01
C ILE A 81 -16.72 -3.77 12.36
N SER A 82 -16.91 -5.08 12.31
CA SER A 82 -16.97 -5.91 13.52
C SER A 82 -15.58 -6.07 14.17
N ASP A 83 -15.55 -6.20 15.50
CA ASP A 83 -14.33 -6.32 16.29
C ASP A 83 -13.40 -7.45 15.83
N SER A 84 -13.97 -8.57 15.40
CA SER A 84 -13.20 -9.74 14.93
C SER A 84 -12.45 -9.49 13.60
N LYS A 85 -12.77 -8.41 12.90
CA LYS A 85 -12.15 -8.00 11.64
C LYS A 85 -11.22 -6.80 11.80
N ILE A 86 -10.98 -6.34 13.04
CA ILE A 86 -10.10 -5.20 13.29
C ILE A 86 -8.77 -5.70 13.84
N SER A 87 -7.70 -5.38 13.14
CA SER A 87 -6.33 -5.55 13.61
C SER A 87 -5.71 -4.19 13.95
N THR A 88 -4.65 -4.19 14.75
CA THR A 88 -3.93 -2.97 15.12
C THR A 88 -2.44 -3.11 14.83
N VAL A 89 -1.85 -2.06 14.27
CA VAL A 89 -0.42 -1.90 14.06
C VAL A 89 0.07 -0.79 14.98
N LYS A 90 1.19 -1.02 15.68
CA LYS A 90 1.80 -0.08 16.60
C LYS A 90 3.21 0.24 16.13
N ILE A 91 3.52 1.52 15.98
CA ILE A 91 4.79 2.01 15.46
C ILE A 91 5.39 2.99 16.46
N ALA A 92 6.70 2.90 16.66
CA ALA A 92 7.50 3.90 17.36
C ALA A 92 8.37 4.63 16.32
N HIS A 93 8.33 5.96 16.33
CA HIS A 93 9.21 6.79 15.53
C HIS A 93 10.41 7.17 16.40
N ILE A 94 11.55 6.55 16.11
CA ILE A 94 12.76 6.62 16.94
C ILE A 94 13.82 7.45 16.25
N ARG A 95 14.54 8.25 17.03
CA ARG A 95 15.72 8.99 16.62
C ARG A 95 16.84 8.90 17.65
N PRO A 96 18.11 9.07 17.25
CA PRO A 96 19.18 9.31 18.19
C PRO A 96 19.01 10.67 18.89
N ALA A 97 19.46 10.79 20.12
CA ALA A 97 19.51 12.07 20.82
C ALA A 97 20.34 13.07 19.99
N GLY A 98 19.79 14.27 19.78
CA GLY A 98 20.42 15.31 18.96
C GLY A 98 20.13 15.24 17.46
N ALA A 99 19.60 14.13 16.94
CA ALA A 99 19.13 14.04 15.56
C ALA A 99 17.70 14.58 15.41
N GLN A 100 17.36 15.05 14.21
CA GLN A 100 16.02 15.54 13.92
C GLN A 100 15.15 14.51 13.15
N GLN A 101 15.78 13.61 12.42
CA GLN A 101 15.06 12.61 11.62
C GLN A 101 14.73 11.39 12.46
N THR A 102 13.49 10.96 12.38
CA THR A 102 13.00 9.71 12.97
C THR A 102 12.97 8.58 11.95
N LEU A 103 13.09 7.35 12.44
CA LEU A 103 12.82 6.13 11.71
C LEU A 103 11.69 5.36 12.37
N GLU A 104 10.80 4.84 11.55
CA GLU A 104 9.68 4.03 12.00
C GLU A 104 10.15 2.60 12.28
N VAL A 105 9.82 2.09 13.45
CA VAL A 105 10.04 0.70 13.82
C VAL A 105 8.79 0.11 14.47
N PRO A 106 8.51 -1.18 14.29
CA PRO A 106 7.44 -1.84 15.02
C PRO A 106 7.64 -1.69 16.54
N PHE A 107 6.59 -1.29 17.24
CA PHE A 107 6.66 -1.17 18.70
C PHE A 107 6.74 -2.57 19.34
N GLY A 108 7.71 -2.75 20.25
CA GLY A 108 7.98 -3.99 20.93
C GLY A 108 8.70 -3.79 22.27
N ASN A 109 9.53 -4.74 22.68
CA ASN A 109 10.45 -4.52 23.77
C ASN A 109 11.64 -3.65 23.31
N GLN A 110 12.39 -3.11 24.28
CA GLN A 110 13.50 -2.20 24.02
C GLN A 110 14.55 -2.82 23.07
N ALA A 111 14.94 -4.07 23.32
CA ALA A 111 15.99 -4.74 22.54
C ALA A 111 15.57 -4.93 21.07
N ASP A 112 14.33 -5.34 20.83
CA ASP A 112 13.81 -5.54 19.48
C ASP A 112 13.69 -4.21 18.72
N MET A 113 13.20 -3.15 19.38
CA MET A 113 13.11 -1.82 18.79
C MET A 113 14.49 -1.23 18.48
N THR A 114 15.47 -1.41 19.39
CA THR A 114 16.85 -0.97 19.14
C THR A 114 17.42 -1.67 17.91
N LYS A 115 17.29 -2.99 17.84
CA LYS A 115 17.77 -3.78 16.70
C LYS A 115 17.09 -3.40 15.37
N ALA A 116 15.76 -3.19 15.40
CA ALA A 116 15.01 -2.75 14.24
C ALA A 116 15.44 -1.35 13.77
N PHE A 117 15.67 -0.44 14.72
CA PHE A 117 16.19 0.89 14.45
C PHE A 117 17.58 0.85 13.81
N GLU A 118 18.52 0.07 14.38
CA GLU A 118 19.86 -0.08 13.83
C GLU A 118 19.85 -0.60 12.40
N ALA A 119 19.06 -1.62 12.11
CA ALA A 119 18.90 -2.17 10.77
C ALA A 119 18.32 -1.14 9.78
N ALA A 120 17.27 -0.41 10.19
CA ALA A 120 16.66 0.64 9.36
C ALA A 120 17.62 1.81 9.12
N HIS A 121 18.41 2.17 10.13
CA HIS A 121 19.41 3.24 10.03
C HIS A 121 20.54 2.87 9.10
N GLU A 122 21.07 1.66 9.21
CA GLU A 122 22.11 1.13 8.31
C GLU A 122 21.60 1.08 6.86
N GLN A 123 20.39 0.60 6.66
CA GLN A 123 19.79 0.54 5.31
C GLN A 123 19.64 1.93 4.69
N ARG A 124 19.26 2.94 5.48
CA ARG A 124 18.97 4.29 4.98
C ARG A 124 20.19 5.17 4.85
N PHE A 125 21.15 5.06 5.78
CA PHE A 125 22.31 5.97 5.90
C PHE A 125 23.66 5.29 5.70
N GLY A 126 23.70 3.95 5.65
CA GLY A 126 24.92 3.18 5.43
C GLY A 126 25.81 2.98 6.68
N PHE A 127 25.33 3.36 7.86
CA PHE A 127 26.02 3.15 9.13
C PHE A 127 25.05 3.01 10.31
N VAL A 128 25.53 2.46 11.42
CA VAL A 128 24.81 2.39 12.69
C VAL A 128 25.38 3.43 13.64
N PRO A 129 24.55 4.31 14.26
CA PRO A 129 25.04 5.27 15.24
C PRO A 129 25.54 4.56 16.48
N GLN A 130 26.83 4.78 16.82
CA GLN A 130 27.44 4.16 17.98
C GLN A 130 27.08 4.96 19.25
N SER A 131 26.63 4.28 20.27
CA SER A 131 26.42 4.81 21.65
C SER A 131 25.46 6.01 21.75
N ALA A 132 24.51 6.19 20.85
CA ALA A 132 23.53 7.25 20.97
C ALA A 132 22.34 6.78 21.82
N ASP A 133 21.91 7.60 22.77
CA ASP A 133 20.63 7.42 23.45
C ASP A 133 19.51 7.52 22.43
N LEU A 134 18.63 6.54 22.40
CA LEU A 134 17.49 6.51 21.48
C LEU A 134 16.26 7.14 22.15
N ILE A 135 15.59 8.01 21.41
CA ILE A 135 14.38 8.72 21.84
C ILE A 135 13.22 8.26 20.99
N ILE A 136 12.13 7.85 21.61
CA ILE A 136 10.84 7.66 20.96
C ILE A 136 10.20 9.04 20.86
N GLU A 137 10.19 9.63 19.67
CA GLU A 137 9.64 10.97 19.44
C GLU A 137 8.12 10.94 19.32
N ILE A 138 7.60 9.98 18.51
CA ILE A 138 6.18 9.82 18.24
C ILE A 138 5.80 8.34 18.43
N LEU A 139 4.64 8.12 19.00
CA LEU A 139 3.96 6.83 19.02
C LEU A 139 2.76 6.90 18.09
N SER A 140 2.61 5.93 17.20
CA SER A 140 1.45 5.81 16.33
C SER A 140 0.78 4.45 16.42
N ALA A 141 -0.54 4.45 16.34
CA ALA A 141 -1.36 3.26 16.30
C ALA A 141 -2.33 3.36 15.13
N GLU A 142 -2.35 2.34 14.29
CA GLU A 142 -3.29 2.20 13.18
C GLU A 142 -4.23 1.04 13.46
N ALA A 143 -5.53 1.28 13.37
CA ALA A 143 -6.54 0.24 13.34
C ALA A 143 -6.94 -0.03 11.88
N ILE A 144 -6.96 -1.30 11.49
CA ILE A 144 -7.24 -1.77 10.14
C ILE A 144 -8.45 -2.70 10.22
N GLY A 145 -9.55 -2.28 9.62
CA GLY A 145 -10.78 -3.05 9.52
C GLY A 145 -10.91 -3.71 8.16
N GLU A 146 -10.81 -5.03 8.12
CA GLU A 146 -10.95 -5.79 6.88
C GLU A 146 -12.37 -5.71 6.33
N THR A 147 -12.53 -5.18 5.12
CA THR A 147 -13.82 -5.14 4.40
C THR A 147 -14.16 -6.46 3.71
N GLY A 148 -13.17 -7.29 3.46
CA GLY A 148 -13.31 -8.75 3.31
C GLY A 148 -13.76 -9.30 1.97
N GLU A 149 -13.82 -8.55 0.88
CA GLU A 149 -14.08 -9.15 -0.43
C GLU A 149 -12.83 -9.18 -1.32
N THR A 150 -12.17 -10.32 -1.34
CA THR A 150 -11.19 -10.64 -2.39
C THR A 150 -11.93 -11.05 -3.65
N VAL A 151 -11.99 -10.16 -4.63
CA VAL A 151 -12.47 -10.55 -5.97
C VAL A 151 -11.40 -11.44 -6.61
N LYS A 152 -11.67 -12.75 -6.65
CA LYS A 152 -10.84 -13.68 -7.43
C LYS A 152 -11.15 -13.44 -8.90
N LEU A 153 -10.20 -12.85 -9.62
CA LEU A 153 -10.23 -12.82 -11.08
C LEU A 153 -9.70 -14.19 -11.54
N ASP A 154 -10.57 -15.00 -12.12
CA ASP A 154 -10.14 -16.23 -12.82
C ASP A 154 -9.47 -15.80 -14.13
N PRO A 155 -8.19 -16.11 -14.35
CA PRO A 155 -7.53 -15.86 -15.61
C PRO A 155 -8.00 -16.89 -16.64
N ASP A 156 -9.13 -16.64 -17.28
CA ASP A 156 -9.55 -17.48 -18.40
C ASP A 156 -8.71 -17.12 -19.65
N ASN A 157 -7.82 -18.04 -20.04
CA ASN A 157 -6.97 -17.96 -21.21
C ASN A 157 -7.69 -18.38 -22.51
N SER A 158 -9.01 -18.43 -22.56
CA SER A 158 -9.74 -18.78 -23.78
C SER A 158 -9.58 -17.67 -24.83
N ALA A 159 -9.16 -18.06 -26.02
CA ALA A 159 -9.00 -17.16 -27.16
C ALA A 159 -10.35 -16.52 -27.51
N THR A 160 -10.42 -15.19 -27.41
CA THR A 160 -11.61 -14.44 -27.79
C THR A 160 -11.66 -14.26 -29.29
N THR A 161 -12.78 -14.62 -29.92
CA THR A 161 -12.97 -14.49 -31.36
C THR A 161 -13.27 -13.04 -31.75
N ALA A 162 -12.58 -12.52 -32.75
CA ALA A 162 -12.88 -11.20 -33.31
C ALA A 162 -14.28 -11.17 -33.92
N THR A 163 -15.06 -10.15 -33.58
CA THR A 163 -16.42 -9.95 -34.14
C THR A 163 -16.41 -9.22 -35.47
N ARG A 164 -15.40 -8.42 -35.73
CA ARG A 164 -15.16 -7.68 -36.95
C ARG A 164 -13.72 -7.20 -37.03
N THR A 165 -13.32 -6.71 -38.18
CA THR A 165 -12.04 -6.01 -38.39
C THR A 165 -12.30 -4.54 -38.65
N THR A 166 -11.43 -3.68 -38.15
CA THR A 166 -11.42 -2.23 -38.42
C THR A 166 -10.03 -1.78 -38.79
N GLN A 167 -9.93 -0.65 -39.49
CA GLN A 167 -8.61 -0.06 -39.78
C GLN A 167 -8.19 0.88 -38.69
N MET A 168 -6.94 0.74 -38.22
CA MET A 168 -6.32 1.63 -37.29
C MET A 168 -4.92 2.04 -37.74
N TRP A 169 -4.48 3.23 -37.34
CA TRP A 169 -3.13 3.72 -37.61
C TRP A 169 -2.25 3.51 -36.37
N SER A 170 -1.08 2.89 -36.55
CA SER A 170 -0.05 2.76 -35.53
C SER A 170 1.32 2.78 -36.20
N GLY A 171 2.30 3.49 -35.62
CA GLY A 171 3.63 3.61 -36.18
C GLY A 171 3.67 4.22 -37.58
N ASN A 172 2.76 5.13 -37.91
CA ASN A 172 2.55 5.72 -39.24
C ASN A 172 2.16 4.70 -40.35
N VAL A 173 1.67 3.54 -39.96
CA VAL A 173 1.19 2.49 -40.88
C VAL A 173 -0.25 2.16 -40.54
N GLN A 174 -1.04 1.88 -41.57
CA GLN A 174 -2.40 1.42 -41.44
C GLN A 174 -2.42 -0.11 -41.27
N HIS A 175 -3.16 -0.57 -40.24
CA HIS A 175 -3.30 -1.98 -39.91
C HIS A 175 -4.78 -2.38 -39.90
N ASP A 176 -5.05 -3.61 -40.29
CA ASP A 176 -6.35 -4.25 -40.06
C ASP A 176 -6.35 -4.82 -38.63
N ALA A 177 -7.11 -4.19 -37.75
CA ALA A 177 -7.18 -4.55 -36.33
C ALA A 177 -8.44 -5.34 -36.03
N PRO A 178 -8.35 -6.50 -35.36
CA PRO A 178 -9.50 -7.24 -34.89
C PRO A 178 -10.23 -6.48 -33.78
N VAL A 179 -11.54 -6.37 -33.90
CA VAL A 179 -12.42 -5.82 -32.87
C VAL A 179 -13.02 -6.97 -32.08
N VAL A 180 -12.80 -6.96 -30.78
CA VAL A 180 -13.29 -7.97 -29.87
C VAL A 180 -14.36 -7.36 -28.98
N ASP A 181 -15.50 -8.05 -28.83
CA ASP A 181 -16.52 -7.62 -27.87
C ASP A 181 -16.06 -7.97 -26.45
N ARG A 182 -15.86 -6.94 -25.63
CA ARG A 182 -15.43 -7.10 -24.25
C ARG A 182 -16.40 -7.93 -23.39
N THR A 183 -17.70 -7.92 -23.72
CA THR A 183 -18.71 -8.70 -22.99
C THR A 183 -18.58 -10.21 -23.26
N GLN A 184 -17.93 -10.58 -24.37
CA GLN A 184 -17.63 -11.96 -24.76
C GLN A 184 -16.24 -12.42 -24.28
N MET A 185 -15.42 -11.50 -23.82
CA MET A 185 -14.19 -11.82 -23.10
C MET A 185 -14.60 -12.42 -21.75
N ARG A 186 -14.50 -13.73 -21.62
CA ARG A 186 -14.75 -14.38 -20.32
C ARG A 186 -13.75 -13.87 -19.29
N LYS A 187 -14.27 -13.67 -18.08
CA LYS A 187 -13.49 -13.14 -16.94
C LYS A 187 -12.47 -14.16 -16.47
#